data_75e2bf744fef6a9327f6498027feae03
#
_entry.id   75e2bf744fef6a9327f6498027feae03
#
_cell.length_a   1.000
_cell.length_b   1.000
_cell.length_c   1.000
_cell.angle_alpha   90.00
_cell.angle_beta   90.00
_cell.angle_gamma   90.00
#
_symmetry.space_group_name_H-M   'P 1'
#
loop_
_entity.id
_entity.type
_entity.pdbx_description
1 polymer ?
#
loop_
_entity_poly.entity_id
_entity_poly.type
_entity_poly.pdbx_seq_one_letter_code
_entity_poly.pdbx_strand_id
1 'polypeptide(L)'
;MAMHLEKSGIELSAIYRPLNNIFLNIFMERLRTKYICKNQIKKGIGGLKKLLALKKNNISTALMIDQRVSEGILSNFFNEKALTTTIPAQLVKKFDIPIIPIYIERLNGINFKITINDPIKFPTDSSVASITDHLSKVLEKM
;
A
#
# COMPACT_ATOMS: atom_id res chain seq x y z
N MET A 1 3.12 -0.51 11.99
CA MET A 1 4.09 -0.25 10.90
C MET A 1 4.13 1.23 10.52
N ALA A 2 3.15 1.81 9.83
CA ALA A 2 3.21 3.21 9.35
C ALA A 2 3.63 4.22 10.43
N MET A 3 3.05 4.13 11.63
CA MET A 3 3.42 4.96 12.77
C MET A 3 4.91 4.86 13.16
N HIS A 4 5.50 3.66 13.11
CA HIS A 4 6.92 3.48 13.45
C HIS A 4 7.83 4.07 12.37
N LEU A 5 7.48 3.90 11.10
CA LEU A 5 8.22 4.49 9.98
C LEU A 5 8.19 6.02 10.02
N GLU A 6 7.02 6.62 10.31
CA GLU A 6 6.92 8.08 10.47
C GLU A 6 7.73 8.62 11.66
N LYS A 7 7.72 7.89 12.78
CA LYS A 7 8.57 8.25 13.95
C LYS A 7 10.06 8.12 13.66
N SER A 8 10.44 7.29 12.68
CA SER A 8 11.83 7.17 12.21
C SER A 8 12.21 8.23 11.16
N GLY A 9 11.36 9.23 10.91
CA GLY A 9 11.63 10.33 9.98
C GLY A 9 11.27 10.04 8.52
N ILE A 10 10.64 8.90 8.22
CA ILE A 10 10.17 8.58 6.86
C ILE A 10 8.77 9.17 6.67
N GLU A 11 8.65 10.17 5.80
CA GLU A 11 7.34 10.72 5.44
C GLU A 11 6.53 9.71 4.61
N LEU A 12 5.36 9.36 5.14
CA LEU A 12 4.46 8.37 4.55
C LEU A 12 3.11 8.97 4.16
N SER A 13 2.55 8.42 3.10
CA SER A 13 1.12 8.51 2.80
C SER A 13 0.48 7.12 2.88
N ALA A 14 -0.72 7.03 3.44
CA ALA A 14 -1.46 5.78 3.53
C ALA A 14 -2.82 5.90 2.85
N ILE A 15 -3.16 4.91 2.01
CA ILE A 15 -4.48 4.85 1.39
C ILE A 15 -5.44 4.12 2.34
N TYR A 16 -6.61 4.68 2.56
CA TYR A 16 -7.63 4.08 3.40
C TYR A 16 -9.02 4.18 2.78
N ARG A 17 -9.88 3.23 3.18
CA ARG A 17 -11.31 3.29 2.88
C ARG A 17 -12.03 4.01 4.00
N PRO A 18 -12.83 5.08 3.72
CA PRO A 18 -13.67 5.72 4.72
C PRO A 18 -14.67 4.73 5.33
N LEU A 19 -15.04 4.96 6.57
CA LEU A 19 -16.11 4.21 7.22
C LEU A 19 -17.47 4.67 6.71
N ASN A 20 -18.43 3.74 6.65
CA ASN A 20 -19.80 4.06 6.22
C ASN A 20 -20.52 5.00 7.21
N ASN A 21 -20.21 4.92 8.51
CA ASN A 21 -20.72 5.84 9.52
C ASN A 21 -19.92 7.15 9.50
N ILE A 22 -20.57 8.25 9.12
CA ILE A 22 -19.95 9.56 8.92
C ILE A 22 -19.34 10.09 10.23
N PHE A 23 -20.05 9.98 11.36
CA PHE A 23 -19.56 10.48 12.66
C PHE A 23 -18.33 9.70 13.12
N LEU A 24 -18.38 8.37 13.03
CA LEU A 24 -17.26 7.52 13.37
C LEU A 24 -16.08 7.74 12.44
N ASN A 25 -16.35 8.02 11.15
CA ASN A 25 -15.30 8.29 10.17
C ASN A 25 -14.49 9.55 10.52
N ILE A 26 -15.15 10.64 10.94
CA ILE A 26 -14.47 11.89 11.36
C ILE A 26 -13.55 11.63 12.55
N PHE A 27 -14.03 10.86 13.53
CA PHE A 27 -13.23 10.47 14.70
C PHE A 27 -12.02 9.62 14.29
N MET A 28 -12.25 8.61 13.47
CA MET A 28 -11.20 7.71 12.98
C MET A 28 -10.18 8.41 12.07
N GLU A 29 -10.58 9.38 11.25
CA GLU A 29 -9.66 10.19 10.46
C GLU A 29 -8.71 11.00 11.36
N ARG A 30 -9.22 11.60 12.43
CA ARG A 30 -8.39 12.31 13.42
C ARG A 30 -7.39 11.38 14.10
N LEU A 31 -7.84 10.18 14.51
CA LEU A 31 -6.95 9.18 15.12
C LEU A 31 -5.88 8.72 14.13
N ARG A 32 -6.24 8.43 12.89
CA ARG A 32 -5.29 8.01 11.85
C ARG A 32 -4.25 9.09 11.57
N THR A 33 -4.68 10.35 11.41
CA THR A 33 -3.76 11.47 11.16
C THR A 33 -2.83 11.69 12.34
N LYS A 34 -3.32 11.53 13.58
CA LYS A 34 -2.52 11.74 14.79
C LYS A 34 -1.55 10.59 15.08
N TYR A 35 -1.97 9.34 14.86
CA TYR A 35 -1.24 8.15 15.34
C TYR A 35 -0.68 7.24 14.25
N ILE A 36 -1.17 7.33 13.01
CA ILE A 36 -0.70 6.46 11.92
C ILE A 36 0.26 7.19 11.00
N CYS A 37 -0.24 8.16 10.23
CA CYS A 37 0.58 9.06 9.43
C CYS A 37 -0.20 10.32 9.05
N LYS A 38 0.50 11.43 8.84
CA LYS A 38 -0.10 12.74 8.53
C LYS A 38 -0.84 12.74 7.20
N ASN A 39 -0.29 12.08 6.18
CA ASN A 39 -0.81 12.10 4.82
C ASN A 39 -1.78 10.93 4.59
N GLN A 40 -3.04 11.12 4.99
CA GLN A 40 -4.11 10.16 4.73
C GLN A 40 -4.77 10.42 3.38
N ILE A 41 -4.93 9.37 2.57
CA ILE A 41 -5.51 9.43 1.22
C ILE A 41 -6.77 8.56 1.20
N LYS A 42 -7.93 9.18 0.91
CA LYS A 42 -9.17 8.43 0.69
C LYS A 42 -9.10 7.65 -0.62
N LYS A 43 -9.49 6.38 -0.60
CA LYS A 43 -9.63 5.56 -1.82
C LYS A 43 -10.62 6.24 -2.78
N GLY A 44 -10.30 6.28 -4.07
CA GLY A 44 -11.11 6.84 -5.14
C GLY A 44 -10.33 7.80 -6.05
N ILE A 45 -11.02 8.39 -7.04
CA ILE A 45 -10.41 9.24 -8.09
C ILE A 45 -9.70 10.47 -7.49
N GLY A 46 -10.29 11.11 -6.48
CA GLY A 46 -9.66 12.23 -5.76
C GLY A 46 -8.39 11.81 -5.00
N GLY A 47 -8.38 10.58 -4.48
CA GLY A 47 -7.22 10.00 -3.81
C GLY A 47 -6.02 9.82 -4.74
N LEU A 48 -6.26 9.39 -5.99
CA LEU A 48 -5.18 9.23 -6.96
C LEU A 48 -4.49 10.56 -7.27
N LYS A 49 -5.25 11.65 -7.48
CA LYS A 49 -4.68 12.99 -7.68
C LYS A 49 -3.81 13.43 -6.51
N LYS A 50 -4.29 13.22 -5.27
CA LYS A 50 -3.54 13.53 -4.05
C LYS A 50 -2.27 12.69 -3.94
N LEU A 51 -2.34 11.40 -4.27
CA LEU A 51 -1.19 10.50 -4.29
C LEU A 51 -0.10 11.00 -5.26
N LEU A 52 -0.50 11.41 -6.47
CA LEU A 52 0.41 11.94 -7.48
C LEU A 52 1.09 13.23 -7.00
N ALA A 53 0.36 14.11 -6.31
CA ALA A 53 0.91 15.35 -5.75
C ALA A 53 1.92 15.05 -4.62
N LEU A 54 1.61 14.14 -3.71
CA LEU A 54 2.49 13.74 -2.62
C LEU A 54 3.78 13.08 -3.14
N LYS A 55 3.68 12.29 -4.21
CA LYS A 55 4.87 11.67 -4.82
C LYS A 55 5.85 12.69 -5.38
N LYS A 56 5.39 13.81 -5.93
CA LYS A 56 6.26 14.91 -6.37
C LYS A 56 7.14 15.49 -5.23
N ASN A 57 6.67 15.35 -3.99
CA ASN A 57 7.38 15.79 -2.78
C ASN A 57 8.21 14.65 -2.14
N ASN A 58 8.50 13.56 -2.88
CA ASN A 58 9.26 12.40 -2.41
C ASN A 58 8.62 11.64 -1.22
N ILE A 59 7.32 11.82 -0.99
CA ILE A 59 6.61 11.12 0.08
C ILE A 59 6.37 9.67 -0.32
N SER A 60 6.79 8.74 0.53
CA SER A 60 6.57 7.30 0.33
C SER A 60 5.12 6.92 0.50
N THR A 61 4.64 5.92 -0.24
CA THR A 61 3.25 5.47 -0.17
C THR A 61 3.16 4.07 0.40
N ALA A 62 2.42 3.91 1.50
CA ALA A 62 2.12 2.61 2.07
C ALA A 62 0.80 2.07 1.50
N LEU A 63 0.85 0.87 0.96
CA LEU A 63 -0.27 0.15 0.36
C LEU A 63 -0.41 -1.23 0.99
N MET A 64 -1.64 -1.63 1.28
CA MET A 64 -1.97 -3.02 1.60
C MET A 64 -2.53 -3.66 0.33
N ILE A 65 -1.86 -4.68 -0.17
CA ILE A 65 -2.19 -5.32 -1.46
C ILE A 65 -2.78 -6.73 -1.31
N ASP A 66 -2.81 -7.25 -0.10
CA ASP A 66 -3.39 -8.52 0.32
C ASP A 66 -4.91 -8.43 0.62
N GLN A 67 -5.53 -7.32 0.33
CA GLN A 67 -6.96 -7.09 0.57
C GLN A 67 -7.79 -7.39 -0.67
N ARG A 68 -9.00 -7.93 -0.44
CA ARG A 68 -10.01 -8.04 -1.48
C ARG A 68 -10.33 -6.66 -2.07
N VAL A 69 -10.32 -6.57 -3.38
CA VAL A 69 -10.67 -5.36 -4.13
C VAL A 69 -11.88 -5.61 -5.02
N SER A 70 -12.63 -4.55 -5.33
CA SER A 70 -13.74 -4.57 -6.30
C SER A 70 -13.31 -4.24 -7.72
N GLU A 71 -12.11 -3.69 -7.87
CA GLU A 71 -11.53 -3.24 -9.14
C GLU A 71 -10.07 -3.68 -9.22
N GLY A 72 -9.67 -4.26 -10.34
CA GLY A 72 -8.32 -4.77 -10.53
C GLY A 72 -8.24 -5.72 -11.71
N ILE A 73 -7.22 -6.54 -11.73
CA ILE A 73 -7.05 -7.62 -12.71
C ILE A 73 -7.09 -8.98 -12.00
N LEU A 74 -7.50 -10.01 -12.73
CA LEU A 74 -7.39 -11.38 -12.25
C LEU A 74 -5.93 -11.80 -12.32
N SER A 75 -5.33 -12.05 -11.17
CA SER A 75 -3.99 -12.59 -10.98
C SER A 75 -4.06 -13.95 -10.27
N ASN A 76 -3.07 -14.80 -10.49
CA ASN A 76 -2.96 -16.03 -9.73
C ASN A 76 -2.45 -15.71 -8.32
N PHE A 77 -3.15 -16.26 -7.31
CA PHE A 77 -2.76 -16.17 -5.91
C PHE A 77 -3.04 -17.51 -5.24
N PHE A 78 -2.01 -18.19 -4.78
CA PHE A 78 -2.07 -19.58 -4.29
C PHE A 78 -2.80 -20.54 -5.25
N ASN A 79 -2.45 -20.45 -6.54
CA ASN A 79 -3.07 -21.23 -7.64
C ASN A 79 -4.55 -20.94 -7.94
N GLU A 80 -5.15 -19.96 -7.26
CA GLU A 80 -6.51 -19.51 -7.49
C GLU A 80 -6.56 -18.14 -8.19
N LYS A 81 -7.61 -17.87 -8.95
CA LYS A 81 -7.82 -16.56 -9.59
C LYS A 81 -8.37 -15.56 -8.59
N ALA A 82 -7.57 -14.58 -8.23
CA ALA A 82 -7.96 -13.51 -7.31
C ALA A 82 -7.96 -12.14 -8.00
N LEU A 83 -8.97 -11.34 -7.70
CA LEU A 83 -9.03 -9.95 -8.17
C LEU A 83 -8.03 -9.10 -7.37
N THR A 84 -6.96 -8.67 -8.04
CA THR A 84 -5.80 -8.02 -7.42
C THR A 84 -5.67 -6.57 -7.87
N THR A 85 -5.33 -5.69 -6.92
CA THR A 85 -5.16 -4.26 -7.19
C THR A 85 -3.96 -3.99 -8.10
N THR A 86 -4.14 -3.11 -9.08
CA THR A 86 -3.08 -2.67 -10.00
C THR A 86 -2.38 -1.37 -9.55
N ILE A 87 -2.81 -0.76 -8.44
CA ILE A 87 -2.29 0.53 -7.99
C ILE A 87 -0.77 0.52 -7.82
N PRO A 88 -0.12 -0.47 -7.16
CA PRO A 88 1.32 -0.51 -7.04
C PRO A 88 2.03 -0.54 -8.40
N ALA A 89 1.56 -1.39 -9.32
CA ALA A 89 2.12 -1.53 -10.66
C ALA A 89 1.99 -0.24 -11.49
N GLN A 90 0.86 0.45 -11.39
CA GLN A 90 0.65 1.75 -12.03
C GLN A 90 1.59 2.83 -11.49
N LEU A 91 1.85 2.84 -10.17
CA LEU A 91 2.79 3.77 -9.55
C LEU A 91 4.23 3.51 -9.99
N VAL A 92 4.65 2.24 -10.06
CA VAL A 92 5.95 1.85 -10.60
C VAL A 92 6.12 2.36 -12.02
N LYS A 93 5.18 2.06 -12.90
CA LYS A 93 5.26 2.49 -14.31
C LYS A 93 5.26 4.01 -14.49
N LYS A 94 4.54 4.72 -13.64
CA LYS A 94 4.43 6.17 -13.77
C LYS A 94 5.60 6.94 -13.21
N PHE A 95 6.25 6.42 -12.17
CA PHE A 95 7.24 7.15 -11.39
C PHE A 95 8.61 6.46 -11.34
N ASP A 96 8.75 5.31 -11.97
CA ASP A 96 9.97 4.49 -11.93
C ASP A 96 10.53 4.31 -10.51
N ILE A 97 9.64 3.89 -9.60
CA ILE A 97 9.96 3.72 -8.17
C ILE A 97 10.08 2.26 -7.79
N PRO A 98 10.98 1.93 -6.86
CA PRO A 98 11.05 0.59 -6.30
C PRO A 98 9.85 0.32 -5.38
N ILE A 99 9.53 -0.96 -5.22
CA ILE A 99 8.59 -1.45 -4.19
C ILE A 99 9.39 -2.14 -3.10
N ILE A 100 9.12 -1.80 -1.85
CA ILE A 100 9.71 -2.44 -0.68
C ILE A 100 8.63 -3.30 -0.03
N PRO A 101 8.71 -4.64 -0.13
CA PRO A 101 7.77 -5.52 0.55
C PRO A 101 8.02 -5.51 2.05
N ILE A 102 6.95 -5.38 2.84
CA ILE A 102 7.03 -5.36 4.30
C ILE A 102 6.03 -6.35 4.85
N TYR A 103 6.51 -7.31 5.63
CA TYR A 103 5.71 -8.31 6.30
C TYR A 103 5.60 -8.03 7.80
N ILE A 104 4.41 -8.24 8.35
CA ILE A 104 4.15 -8.05 9.78
C ILE A 104 3.56 -9.33 10.36
N GLU A 105 4.30 -9.92 11.27
CA GLU A 105 3.92 -11.12 11.98
C GLU A 105 3.59 -10.80 13.44
N ARG A 106 2.45 -11.30 13.93
CA ARG A 106 2.16 -11.26 15.36
C ARG A 106 2.82 -12.44 16.03
N LEU A 107 3.70 -12.18 16.98
CA LEU A 107 4.37 -13.23 17.76
C LEU A 107 3.51 -13.64 18.97
N ASN A 108 3.50 -12.81 20.01
CA ASN A 108 2.79 -13.09 21.26
C ASN A 108 2.09 -11.83 21.77
N GLY A 109 0.79 -11.90 22.04
CA GLY A 109 0.01 -10.81 22.62
C GLY A 109 0.09 -9.52 21.79
N ILE A 110 0.80 -8.53 22.29
CA ILE A 110 1.01 -7.22 21.65
C ILE A 110 2.34 -7.10 20.90
N ASN A 111 3.13 -8.16 20.84
CA ASN A 111 4.42 -8.16 20.19
C ASN A 111 4.29 -8.51 18.71
N PHE A 112 4.88 -7.69 17.86
CA PHE A 112 4.91 -7.87 16.41
C PHE A 112 6.35 -7.83 15.91
N LYS A 113 6.64 -8.70 14.94
CA LYS A 113 7.87 -8.67 14.16
C LYS A 113 7.57 -7.99 12.82
N ILE A 114 8.41 -7.02 12.44
CA ILE A 114 8.34 -6.36 11.13
C ILE A 114 9.57 -6.81 10.35
N THR A 115 9.34 -7.42 9.20
CA THR A 115 10.39 -7.80 8.26
C THR A 115 10.31 -6.89 7.05
N ILE A 116 11.40 -6.17 6.77
CA ILE A 116 11.54 -5.28 5.60
C ILE A 116 12.44 -6.01 4.62
N ASN A 117 11.93 -6.28 3.43
CA ASN A 117 12.68 -6.97 2.38
C ASN A 117 13.39 -5.97 1.46
N ASP A 118 14.27 -6.48 0.62
CA ASP A 118 15.01 -5.66 -0.34
C ASP A 118 14.08 -4.99 -1.35
N PRO A 119 14.44 -3.78 -1.83
CA PRO A 119 13.68 -3.07 -2.84
C PRO A 119 13.62 -3.84 -4.16
N ILE A 120 12.41 -4.03 -4.70
CA ILE A 120 12.17 -4.62 -6.00
C ILE A 120 12.07 -3.50 -7.03
N LYS A 121 12.92 -3.54 -8.05
CA LYS A 121 12.85 -2.69 -9.25
C LYS A 121 12.32 -3.50 -10.42
N PHE A 122 11.52 -2.87 -11.25
CA PHE A 122 10.97 -3.49 -12.44
C PHE A 122 11.52 -2.81 -13.70
N PRO A 123 11.80 -3.58 -14.77
CA PRO A 123 12.14 -3.00 -16.06
C PRO A 123 11.03 -2.04 -16.57
N THR A 124 11.43 -0.99 -17.26
CA THR A 124 10.49 0.05 -17.77
C THR A 124 9.48 -0.49 -18.78
N ASP A 125 9.82 -1.55 -19.49
CA ASP A 125 8.98 -2.27 -20.46
C ASP A 125 7.98 -3.23 -19.79
N SER A 126 8.12 -3.52 -18.49
CA SER A 126 7.21 -4.43 -17.78
C SER A 126 5.76 -3.96 -17.86
N SER A 127 4.85 -4.87 -18.17
CA SER A 127 3.41 -4.57 -18.17
C SER A 127 2.85 -4.45 -16.75
N VAL A 128 1.74 -3.72 -16.61
CA VAL A 128 1.02 -3.64 -15.31
C VAL A 128 0.62 -5.02 -14.81
N ALA A 129 0.19 -5.91 -15.71
CA ALA A 129 -0.19 -7.28 -15.36
C ALA A 129 1.00 -8.07 -14.84
N SER A 130 2.15 -8.02 -15.54
CA SER A 130 3.37 -8.72 -15.13
C SER A 130 3.87 -8.27 -13.76
N ILE A 131 3.86 -6.95 -13.49
CA ILE A 131 4.24 -6.41 -12.18
C ILE A 131 3.26 -6.89 -11.09
N THR A 132 1.95 -6.88 -11.38
CA THR A 132 0.92 -7.32 -10.42
C THR A 132 1.08 -8.80 -10.10
N ASP A 133 1.28 -9.66 -11.11
CA ASP A 133 1.51 -11.10 -10.91
C ASP A 133 2.81 -11.36 -10.12
N HIS A 134 3.85 -10.60 -10.39
CA HIS A 134 5.09 -10.71 -9.61
C HIS A 134 4.88 -10.37 -8.14
N LEU A 135 4.13 -9.29 -7.85
CA LEU A 135 3.81 -8.89 -6.48
C LEU A 135 2.93 -9.93 -5.76
N SER A 136 1.99 -10.57 -6.46
CA SER A 136 1.22 -11.70 -5.91
C SER A 136 2.13 -12.84 -5.50
N LYS A 137 3.11 -13.22 -6.34
CA LYS A 137 4.10 -14.25 -6.00
C LYS A 137 5.02 -13.86 -4.84
N VAL A 138 5.32 -12.57 -4.68
CA VAL A 138 6.08 -12.09 -3.51
C VAL A 138 5.26 -12.27 -2.24
N LEU A 139 3.97 -11.94 -2.27
CA LEU A 139 3.06 -12.15 -1.13
C LEU A 139 2.92 -13.63 -0.75
N GLU A 140 2.88 -14.53 -1.73
CA GLU A 140 2.79 -15.98 -1.48
C GLU A 140 4.00 -16.53 -0.72
N LYS A 141 5.14 -15.85 -0.80
CA LYS A 141 6.40 -16.26 -0.15
C LYS A 141 6.63 -15.60 1.21
N MET A 142 5.81 -14.62 1.55
CA MET A 142 5.90 -13.89 2.81
C MET A 142 5.09 -14.56 3.91
#